data_d542971369814c1c27bcf45001d82fd2
#
_entry.id   d542971369814c1c27bcf45001d82fd2
#
_cell.length_a   1.000
_cell.length_b   1.000
_cell.length_c   1.000
_cell.angle_alpha   90.00
_cell.angle_beta   90.00
_cell.angle_gamma   90.00
#
_symmetry.space_group_name_H-M   'P 1'
#
loop_
_entity.id
_entity.type
_entity.pdbx_description
1 polymer ?
#
loop_
_entity_poly.entity_id
_entity_poly.type
_entity_poly.pdbx_seq_one_letter_code
_entity_poly.pdbx_strand_id
1 'polypeptide(L)'
;GGLEAAKPFIKVICEAQDELKKIAAKETKEFQLFPEYTDELYARIDEIAHKDLDEALSIAEKLPRQDRIHEIKEHVREVLADEFTDMDDAEKDKELGNAFKELQRQIVRRRILTEDYRIDGRGLRDIRTLSAEVDIVPRVHGSALFQRGETQILGVTTLNMLKMEQQIDALSGPQSKRYMHNYEMPPYSTGETGRVGSPKRREIGHGALAEKALVPVLPNREEFPYAIRQVSEAIGSNGSTSMGSVCASTLSLLAAGVPLKAPVAGIAMGLVSGDVDGKHIFKTLTDILEIGRASCRERV
;
A
#
# COMPACT_ATOMS: atom_id res chain seq x y z
N GLY A 1 -13.87 -9.64 -18.34
CA GLY A 1 -13.78 -11.01 -18.85
C GLY A 1 -13.45 -12.01 -17.75
N GLY A 2 -12.18 -12.15 -17.33
CA GLY A 2 -11.75 -13.21 -16.40
C GLY A 2 -12.45 -13.20 -15.04
N LEU A 3 -12.70 -12.04 -14.46
CA LEU A 3 -13.44 -11.92 -13.18
C LEU A 3 -14.88 -12.39 -13.31
N GLU A 4 -15.57 -12.05 -14.40
CA GLU A 4 -16.94 -12.53 -14.63
C GLU A 4 -16.97 -14.04 -14.89
N ALA A 5 -16.00 -14.58 -15.62
CA ALA A 5 -15.87 -16.01 -15.85
C ALA A 5 -15.60 -16.81 -14.56
N ALA A 6 -14.94 -16.22 -13.56
CA ALA A 6 -14.66 -16.87 -12.29
C ALA A 6 -15.87 -16.96 -11.34
N LYS A 7 -16.84 -16.04 -11.44
CA LYS A 7 -18.00 -15.97 -10.54
C LYS A 7 -18.81 -17.27 -10.42
N PRO A 8 -19.17 -17.99 -11.50
CA PRO A 8 -19.90 -19.25 -11.39
C PRO A 8 -19.15 -20.31 -10.57
N PHE A 9 -17.83 -20.41 -10.75
CA PHE A 9 -17.00 -21.37 -10.01
C PHE A 9 -16.89 -21.03 -8.53
N ILE A 10 -16.72 -19.73 -8.21
CA ILE A 10 -16.71 -19.26 -6.83
C ILE A 10 -18.06 -19.52 -6.17
N LYS A 11 -19.17 -19.36 -6.87
CA LYS A 11 -20.51 -19.63 -6.35
C LYS A 11 -20.66 -21.08 -5.93
N VAL A 12 -20.19 -22.04 -6.72
CA VAL A 12 -20.21 -23.47 -6.36
C VAL A 12 -19.46 -23.73 -5.06
N ILE A 13 -18.30 -23.09 -4.87
CA ILE A 13 -17.51 -23.23 -3.64
C ILE A 13 -18.28 -22.63 -2.44
N CYS A 14 -18.91 -21.48 -2.60
CA CYS A 14 -19.73 -20.85 -1.56
C CYS A 14 -20.93 -21.72 -1.18
N GLU A 15 -21.65 -22.27 -2.15
CA GLU A 15 -22.78 -23.17 -1.93
C GLU A 15 -22.36 -24.44 -1.16
N ALA A 16 -21.22 -25.04 -1.52
CA ALA A 16 -20.67 -26.19 -0.79
C ALA A 16 -20.29 -25.83 0.66
N GLN A 17 -19.78 -24.64 0.92
CA GLN A 17 -19.50 -24.16 2.28
C GLN A 17 -20.79 -23.93 3.07
N ASP A 18 -21.84 -23.41 2.45
CA ASP A 18 -23.14 -23.22 3.08
C ASP A 18 -23.79 -24.58 3.44
N GLU A 19 -23.65 -25.59 2.59
CA GLU A 19 -24.09 -26.95 2.88
C GLU A 19 -23.30 -27.55 4.06
N LEU A 20 -21.97 -27.40 4.04
CA LEU A 20 -21.12 -27.87 5.14
C LEU A 20 -21.48 -27.19 6.46
N LYS A 21 -21.77 -25.88 6.43
CA LYS A 21 -22.23 -25.13 7.59
C LYS A 21 -23.50 -25.73 8.20
N LYS A 22 -24.47 -26.12 7.38
CA LYS A 22 -25.72 -26.76 7.86
C LYS A 22 -25.48 -28.08 8.58
N ILE A 23 -24.45 -28.83 8.18
CA ILE A 23 -24.17 -30.19 8.68
C ILE A 23 -23.20 -30.13 9.88
N ALA A 24 -22.19 -29.27 9.85
CA ALA A 24 -21.04 -29.36 10.75
C ALA A 24 -20.69 -28.03 11.44
N ALA A 25 -21.51 -26.98 11.30
CA ALA A 25 -21.24 -25.74 12.00
C ALA A 25 -21.29 -25.95 13.53
N LYS A 26 -20.26 -25.42 14.19
CA LYS A 26 -20.25 -25.33 15.64
C LYS A 26 -20.95 -24.02 16.04
N GLU A 27 -21.41 -23.96 17.27
CA GLU A 27 -21.97 -22.76 17.88
C GLU A 27 -20.96 -21.61 17.79
N THR A 28 -21.43 -20.46 17.35
CA THR A 28 -20.58 -19.28 17.25
C THR A 28 -20.25 -18.79 18.66
N LYS A 29 -18.97 -18.73 18.97
CA LYS A 29 -18.52 -18.18 20.26
C LYS A 29 -18.61 -16.67 20.23
N GLU A 30 -19.16 -16.09 21.26
CA GLU A 30 -19.06 -14.66 21.49
C GLU A 30 -17.66 -14.33 22.03
N PHE A 31 -17.07 -13.29 21.50
CA PHE A 31 -15.81 -12.75 21.97
C PHE A 31 -16.06 -11.38 22.56
N GLN A 32 -15.44 -11.13 23.70
CA GLN A 32 -15.41 -9.78 24.25
C GLN A 32 -14.53 -8.91 23.35
N LEU A 33 -15.14 -7.87 22.78
CA LEU A 33 -14.40 -6.84 22.06
C LEU A 33 -13.85 -5.84 23.07
N PHE A 34 -12.57 -5.62 23.01
CA PHE A 34 -11.90 -4.57 23.77
C PHE A 34 -11.81 -3.35 22.84
N PRO A 35 -12.58 -2.29 23.08
CA PRO A 35 -12.47 -1.07 22.28
C PRO A 35 -11.06 -0.49 22.43
N GLU A 36 -10.53 0.05 21.34
CA GLU A 36 -9.21 0.70 21.34
C GLU A 36 -9.23 2.07 22.05
N TYR A 37 -10.42 2.59 22.35
CA TYR A 37 -10.71 3.85 23.06
C TYR A 37 -12.16 3.85 23.54
N THR A 38 -12.49 4.72 24.49
CA THR A 38 -13.86 4.93 24.98
C THR A 38 -14.60 5.96 24.12
N ASP A 39 -15.93 5.83 24.01
CA ASP A 39 -16.77 6.79 23.27
C ASP A 39 -16.71 8.20 23.89
N GLU A 40 -16.56 8.28 25.22
CA GLU A 40 -16.44 9.53 25.96
C GLU A 40 -15.15 10.27 25.59
N LEU A 41 -14.02 9.55 25.59
CA LEU A 41 -12.72 10.10 25.17
C LEU A 41 -12.76 10.55 23.71
N TYR A 42 -13.36 9.75 22.83
CA TYR A 42 -13.51 10.12 21.43
C TYR A 42 -14.33 11.41 21.24
N ALA A 43 -15.47 11.54 21.93
CA ALA A 43 -16.31 12.72 21.85
C ALA A 43 -15.58 13.99 22.35
N ARG A 44 -14.77 13.87 23.42
CA ARG A 44 -13.97 15.00 23.92
C ARG A 44 -12.89 15.41 22.94
N ILE A 45 -12.20 14.46 22.32
CA ILE A 45 -11.19 14.73 21.29
C ILE A 45 -11.83 15.38 20.06
N ASP A 46 -13.00 14.89 19.64
CA ASP A 46 -13.76 15.47 18.54
C ASP A 46 -14.13 16.93 18.80
N GLU A 47 -14.63 17.23 20.00
CA GLU A 47 -14.97 18.60 20.42
C GLU A 47 -13.76 19.55 20.37
N ILE A 48 -12.59 19.09 20.85
CA ILE A 48 -11.38 19.92 20.97
C ILE A 48 -10.71 20.09 19.60
N ALA A 49 -10.59 19.01 18.81
CA ALA A 49 -9.67 18.95 17.69
C ALA A 49 -10.34 18.94 16.30
N HIS A 50 -11.65 18.73 16.20
CA HIS A 50 -12.31 18.50 14.91
C HIS A 50 -12.01 19.60 13.88
N LYS A 51 -12.20 20.85 14.26
CA LYS A 51 -12.03 21.99 13.35
C LYS A 51 -10.57 22.14 12.91
N ASP A 52 -9.65 22.10 13.86
CA ASP A 52 -8.22 22.28 13.58
C ASP A 52 -7.68 21.09 12.74
N LEU A 53 -8.16 19.89 13.01
CA LEU A 53 -7.83 18.70 12.19
C LEU A 53 -8.42 18.80 10.79
N ASP A 54 -9.64 19.26 10.65
CA ASP A 54 -10.27 19.44 9.34
C ASP A 54 -9.47 20.45 8.49
N GLU A 55 -9.00 21.54 9.09
CA GLU A 55 -8.11 22.52 8.44
C GLU A 55 -6.73 21.89 8.12
N ALA A 56 -6.10 21.21 9.07
CA ALA A 56 -4.80 20.57 8.89
C ALA A 56 -4.81 19.50 7.79
N LEU A 57 -5.86 18.71 7.73
CA LEU A 57 -6.05 17.67 6.70
C LEU A 57 -6.36 18.23 5.31
N SER A 58 -6.47 19.56 5.14
CA SER A 58 -6.55 20.23 3.85
C SER A 58 -5.19 20.65 3.30
N ILE A 59 -4.12 20.55 4.09
CA ILE A 59 -2.76 20.85 3.66
C ILE A 59 -2.29 19.74 2.71
N ALA A 60 -2.08 20.07 1.45
CA ALA A 60 -1.73 19.11 0.41
C ALA A 60 -0.34 18.47 0.64
N GLU A 61 0.61 19.27 1.11
CA GLU A 61 2.00 18.84 1.33
C GLU A 61 2.13 17.97 2.58
N LYS A 62 2.87 16.86 2.44
CA LYS A 62 2.94 15.83 3.50
C LYS A 62 3.56 16.33 4.80
N LEU A 63 4.74 16.94 4.74
CA LEU A 63 5.48 17.33 5.93
C LEU A 63 4.77 18.45 6.73
N PRO A 64 4.37 19.61 6.13
CA PRO A 64 3.64 20.62 6.86
C PRO A 64 2.32 20.12 7.47
N ARG A 65 1.63 19.22 6.77
CA ARG A 65 0.42 18.58 7.30
C ARG A 65 0.72 17.71 8.52
N GLN A 66 1.80 16.92 8.49
CA GLN A 66 2.19 16.07 9.62
C GLN A 66 2.60 16.90 10.83
N ASP A 67 3.35 17.96 10.63
CA ASP A 67 3.78 18.87 11.69
C ASP A 67 2.55 19.52 12.36
N ARG A 68 1.60 20.01 11.55
CA ARG A 68 0.37 20.61 12.09
C ARG A 68 -0.50 19.60 12.85
N ILE A 69 -0.64 18.37 12.34
CA ILE A 69 -1.35 17.30 13.04
C ILE A 69 -0.67 16.96 14.37
N HIS A 70 0.65 16.96 14.41
CA HIS A 70 1.41 16.72 15.64
C HIS A 70 1.16 17.81 16.69
N GLU A 71 1.21 19.08 16.29
CA GLU A 71 0.89 20.21 17.18
C GLU A 71 -0.52 20.10 17.79
N ILE A 72 -1.51 19.77 16.94
CA ILE A 72 -2.91 19.58 17.41
C ILE A 72 -2.99 18.41 18.39
N LYS A 73 -2.28 17.31 18.13
CA LYS A 73 -2.27 16.17 19.04
C LYS A 73 -1.65 16.50 20.39
N GLU A 74 -0.56 17.26 20.43
CA GLU A 74 0.06 17.69 21.67
C GLU A 74 -0.86 18.65 22.43
N HIS A 75 -1.54 19.56 21.73
CA HIS A 75 -2.55 20.43 22.35
C HIS A 75 -3.70 19.62 23.00
N VAL A 76 -4.22 18.59 22.30
CA VAL A 76 -5.23 17.69 22.86
C VAL A 76 -4.71 16.98 24.12
N ARG A 77 -3.46 16.55 24.13
CA ARG A 77 -2.82 15.94 25.31
C ARG A 77 -2.77 16.91 26.51
N GLU A 78 -2.40 18.16 26.25
CA GLU A 78 -2.34 19.19 27.28
C GLU A 78 -3.72 19.49 27.88
N VAL A 79 -4.74 19.66 27.03
CA VAL A 79 -6.12 19.93 27.47
C VAL A 79 -6.70 18.79 28.28
N LEU A 80 -6.43 17.53 27.87
CA LEU A 80 -6.92 16.33 28.55
C LEU A 80 -6.03 15.84 29.69
N ALA A 81 -4.95 16.55 30.04
CA ALA A 81 -4.01 16.11 31.07
C ALA A 81 -4.70 15.83 32.41
N ASP A 82 -5.58 16.72 32.85
CA ASP A 82 -6.32 16.64 34.10
C ASP A 82 -7.66 15.90 34.01
N GLU A 83 -8.04 15.45 32.79
CA GLU A 83 -9.25 14.65 32.56
C GLU A 83 -8.88 13.14 32.51
N PHE A 84 -9.85 12.25 32.74
CA PHE A 84 -9.67 10.79 32.70
C PHE A 84 -8.58 10.27 33.65
N THR A 85 -8.60 10.74 34.90
CA THR A 85 -7.63 10.40 35.94
C THR A 85 -7.72 8.96 36.45
N ASP A 86 -8.78 8.24 36.11
CA ASP A 86 -8.99 6.83 36.49
C ASP A 86 -8.18 5.86 35.62
N MET A 87 -7.54 6.35 34.57
CA MET A 87 -6.68 5.58 33.64
C MET A 87 -5.20 5.74 34.02
N ASP A 88 -4.42 4.68 33.81
CA ASP A 88 -2.96 4.77 33.82
C ASP A 88 -2.48 5.66 32.66
N ASP A 89 -1.42 6.46 32.89
CA ASP A 89 -0.89 7.41 31.89
C ASP A 89 -0.54 6.75 30.57
N ALA A 90 0.00 5.54 30.59
CA ALA A 90 0.34 4.79 29.37
C ALA A 90 -0.90 4.29 28.61
N GLU A 91 -1.94 3.89 29.34
CA GLU A 91 -3.23 3.48 28.75
C GLU A 91 -3.95 4.68 28.16
N LYS A 92 -4.01 5.79 28.90
CA LYS A 92 -4.56 7.07 28.44
C LYS A 92 -3.90 7.57 27.16
N ASP A 93 -2.58 7.58 27.09
CA ASP A 93 -1.84 8.02 25.87
C ASP A 93 -2.11 7.10 24.66
N LYS A 94 -2.23 5.81 24.91
CA LYS A 94 -2.57 4.82 23.86
C LYS A 94 -3.99 5.03 23.34
N GLU A 95 -4.97 5.14 24.23
CA GLU A 95 -6.37 5.36 23.85
C GLU A 95 -6.58 6.70 23.14
N LEU A 96 -5.97 7.78 23.66
CA LEU A 96 -5.95 9.08 23.01
C LEU A 96 -5.36 8.98 21.59
N GLY A 97 -4.25 8.29 21.44
CA GLY A 97 -3.64 8.07 20.13
C GLY A 97 -4.54 7.34 19.15
N ASN A 98 -5.30 6.36 19.62
CA ASN A 98 -6.23 5.58 18.80
C ASN A 98 -7.49 6.41 18.45
N ALA A 99 -8.09 7.11 19.41
CA ALA A 99 -9.25 7.95 19.19
C ALA A 99 -8.94 9.13 18.25
N PHE A 100 -7.82 9.79 18.44
CA PHE A 100 -7.34 10.86 17.57
C PHE A 100 -7.13 10.39 16.12
N LYS A 101 -6.57 9.22 15.95
CA LYS A 101 -6.39 8.60 14.63
C LYS A 101 -7.72 8.23 13.98
N GLU A 102 -8.67 7.75 14.76
CA GLU A 102 -10.01 7.46 14.27
C GLU A 102 -10.72 8.74 13.80
N LEU A 103 -10.62 9.83 14.56
CA LEU A 103 -11.16 11.13 14.15
C LEU A 103 -10.58 11.60 12.81
N GLN A 104 -9.26 11.52 12.64
CA GLN A 104 -8.63 11.82 11.35
C GLN A 104 -9.21 10.96 10.22
N ARG A 105 -9.36 9.65 10.49
CA ARG A 105 -9.91 8.70 9.51
C ARG A 105 -11.34 9.08 9.11
N GLN A 106 -12.17 9.45 10.07
CA GLN A 106 -13.57 9.84 9.81
C GLN A 106 -13.66 11.13 8.97
N ILE A 107 -12.85 12.13 9.28
CA ILE A 107 -12.80 13.40 8.53
C ILE A 107 -12.40 13.13 7.07
N VAL A 108 -11.29 12.40 6.85
CA VAL A 108 -10.81 12.10 5.49
C VAL A 108 -11.83 11.27 4.71
N ARG A 109 -12.42 10.24 5.32
CA ARG A 109 -13.44 9.40 4.67
C ARG A 109 -14.67 10.19 4.29
N ARG A 110 -15.17 11.05 5.19
CA ARG A 110 -16.31 11.93 4.91
C ARG A 110 -16.03 12.80 3.69
N ARG A 111 -14.89 13.48 3.63
CA ARG A 111 -14.51 14.32 2.49
C ARG A 111 -14.45 13.55 1.18
N ILE A 112 -13.87 12.36 1.18
CA ILE A 112 -13.82 11.51 -0.01
C ILE A 112 -15.23 11.13 -0.47
N LEU A 113 -16.11 10.75 0.46
CA LEU A 113 -17.45 10.27 0.13
C LEU A 113 -18.41 11.39 -0.29
N THR A 114 -18.31 12.59 0.33
CA THR A 114 -19.28 13.69 0.14
C THR A 114 -18.76 14.79 -0.79
N GLU A 115 -17.45 15.04 -0.81
CA GLU A 115 -16.86 16.19 -1.50
C GLU A 115 -15.97 15.79 -2.68
N ASP A 116 -15.75 14.47 -2.91
CA ASP A 116 -14.82 13.93 -3.92
C ASP A 116 -13.38 14.49 -3.78
N TYR A 117 -13.01 14.90 -2.57
CA TYR A 117 -11.76 15.57 -2.25
C TYR A 117 -10.81 14.67 -1.48
N ARG A 118 -9.55 14.56 -1.95
CA ARG A 118 -8.49 13.76 -1.35
C ARG A 118 -7.54 14.64 -0.54
N ILE A 119 -6.86 14.01 0.42
CA ILE A 119 -5.96 14.68 1.38
C ILE A 119 -4.82 15.50 0.72
N ASP A 120 -4.43 15.18 -0.49
CA ASP A 120 -3.42 15.89 -1.28
C ASP A 120 -4.00 16.85 -2.32
N GLY A 121 -5.30 17.14 -2.24
CA GLY A 121 -5.99 18.08 -3.12
C GLY A 121 -6.38 17.53 -4.48
N ARG A 122 -6.04 16.26 -4.79
CA ARG A 122 -6.41 15.61 -6.05
C ARG A 122 -7.88 15.19 -6.04
N GLY A 123 -8.47 15.11 -7.22
CA GLY A 123 -9.73 14.42 -7.45
C GLY A 123 -9.57 12.89 -7.42
N LEU A 124 -10.69 12.16 -7.43
CA LEU A 124 -10.71 10.70 -7.24
C LEU A 124 -9.91 9.92 -8.28
N ARG A 125 -9.78 10.44 -9.50
CA ARG A 125 -9.15 9.78 -10.66
C ARG A 125 -7.78 10.34 -11.04
N ASP A 126 -7.32 11.36 -10.36
CA ASP A 126 -6.08 12.05 -10.69
C ASP A 126 -4.87 11.19 -10.31
N ILE A 127 -3.88 11.22 -11.19
CA ILE A 127 -2.58 10.58 -11.00
C ILE A 127 -1.56 11.67 -10.67
N ARG A 128 -0.66 11.40 -9.74
CA ARG A 128 0.47 12.29 -9.41
C ARG A 128 1.37 12.49 -10.62
N THR A 129 2.10 13.58 -10.64
CA THR A 129 3.07 13.88 -11.70
C THR A 129 4.05 12.72 -11.89
N LEU A 130 4.27 12.34 -13.14
CA LEU A 130 5.16 11.25 -13.53
C LEU A 130 6.46 11.80 -14.11
N SER A 131 7.57 11.16 -13.74
CA SER A 131 8.83 11.31 -14.45
C SER A 131 9.55 9.96 -14.55
N ALA A 132 10.39 9.80 -15.55
CA ALA A 132 11.17 8.59 -15.76
C ALA A 132 12.48 8.91 -16.43
N GLU A 133 13.55 8.29 -15.95
CA GLU A 133 14.89 8.37 -16.52
C GLU A 133 15.44 6.95 -16.69
N VAL A 134 16.17 6.70 -17.78
CA VAL A 134 16.79 5.40 -18.04
C VAL A 134 18.32 5.55 -18.09
N ASP A 135 19.04 4.42 -18.00
CA ASP A 135 20.50 4.36 -18.07
C ASP A 135 21.23 5.17 -16.98
N ILE A 136 20.60 5.26 -15.78
CA ILE A 136 21.14 6.03 -14.65
C ILE A 136 22.39 5.39 -14.07
N VAL A 137 22.42 4.05 -14.01
CA VAL A 137 23.57 3.28 -13.50
C VAL A 137 24.38 2.74 -14.67
N PRO A 138 25.58 3.29 -14.93
CA PRO A 138 26.29 3.06 -16.21
C PRO A 138 26.91 1.67 -16.39
N ARG A 139 26.98 0.84 -15.35
CA ARG A 139 27.66 -0.47 -15.39
C ARG A 139 26.73 -1.67 -15.28
N VAL A 140 25.44 -1.45 -15.28
CA VAL A 140 24.43 -2.52 -15.30
C VAL A 140 23.91 -2.72 -16.71
N HIS A 141 23.19 -3.82 -16.95
CA HIS A 141 22.65 -4.10 -18.29
C HIS A 141 21.48 -3.16 -18.65
N GLY A 142 20.70 -2.75 -17.66
CA GLY A 142 19.68 -1.70 -17.80
C GLY A 142 19.29 -1.14 -16.45
N SER A 143 19.00 0.15 -16.41
CA SER A 143 18.52 0.82 -15.19
C SER A 143 17.49 1.89 -15.52
N ALA A 144 16.61 2.17 -14.56
CA ALA A 144 15.63 3.23 -14.69
C ALA A 144 15.26 3.79 -13.31
N LEU A 145 15.07 5.09 -13.22
CA LEU A 145 14.40 5.75 -12.11
C LEU A 145 12.98 6.11 -12.55
N PHE A 146 12.00 5.57 -11.88
CA PHE A 146 10.61 5.92 -12.07
C PHE A 146 10.12 6.72 -10.87
N GLN A 147 9.51 7.85 -11.12
CA GLN A 147 8.97 8.72 -10.08
C GLN A 147 7.48 8.99 -10.33
N ARG A 148 6.70 8.96 -9.27
CA ARG A 148 5.30 9.35 -9.25
C ARG A 148 5.02 10.17 -7.98
N GLY A 149 4.93 11.49 -8.13
CA GLY A 149 4.95 12.42 -7.02
C GLY A 149 6.22 12.23 -6.17
N GLU A 150 6.08 11.96 -4.88
CA GLU A 150 7.20 11.71 -3.96
C GLU A 150 7.66 10.24 -3.95
N THR A 151 6.99 9.35 -4.66
CA THR A 151 7.38 7.93 -4.75
C THR A 151 8.42 7.76 -5.86
N GLN A 152 9.61 7.28 -5.49
CA GLN A 152 10.72 7.03 -6.40
C GLN A 152 11.17 5.58 -6.31
N ILE A 153 11.33 4.91 -7.46
CA ILE A 153 11.80 3.52 -7.56
C ILE A 153 12.96 3.45 -8.54
N LEU A 154 14.09 2.95 -8.06
CA LEU A 154 15.23 2.58 -8.90
C LEU A 154 15.08 1.11 -9.32
N GLY A 155 14.92 0.88 -10.61
CA GLY A 155 14.90 -0.44 -11.22
C GLY A 155 16.26 -0.77 -11.86
N VAL A 156 16.80 -1.94 -11.56
CA VAL A 156 18.07 -2.41 -12.12
C VAL A 156 17.90 -3.81 -12.67
N THR A 157 18.24 -3.98 -13.94
CA THR A 157 18.20 -5.27 -14.66
C THR A 157 19.60 -5.83 -14.84
N THR A 158 19.78 -7.09 -14.46
CA THR A 158 21.01 -7.86 -14.70
C THR A 158 20.67 -9.09 -15.51
N LEU A 159 21.44 -9.32 -16.58
CA LEU A 159 21.33 -10.48 -17.45
C LEU A 159 22.48 -11.46 -17.17
N ASN A 160 22.19 -12.74 -17.21
CA ASN A 160 23.21 -13.78 -17.03
C ASN A 160 22.85 -15.03 -17.83
N MET A 161 23.79 -15.99 -17.89
CA MET A 161 23.58 -17.27 -18.59
C MET A 161 22.45 -18.08 -17.91
N LEU A 162 21.74 -18.89 -18.66
CA LEU A 162 20.59 -19.69 -18.20
C LEU A 162 20.88 -20.58 -16.98
N LYS A 163 22.12 -21.08 -16.83
CA LYS A 163 22.50 -21.89 -15.66
C LYS A 163 22.40 -21.12 -14.34
N MET A 164 22.27 -19.80 -14.36
CA MET A 164 22.09 -18.93 -13.19
C MET A 164 20.61 -18.70 -12.84
N GLU A 165 19.70 -19.46 -13.44
CA GLU A 165 18.29 -19.48 -13.03
C GLU A 165 18.18 -19.92 -11.56
N GLN A 166 17.25 -19.32 -10.85
CA GLN A 166 16.96 -19.71 -9.48
C GLN A 166 16.37 -21.13 -9.45
N GLN A 167 17.03 -22.02 -8.75
CA GLN A 167 16.49 -23.34 -8.48
C GLN A 167 15.58 -23.28 -7.26
N ILE A 168 14.38 -23.83 -7.39
CA ILE A 168 13.38 -23.91 -6.32
C ILE A 168 13.12 -25.36 -6.01
N ASP A 169 13.42 -25.76 -4.78
CA ASP A 169 13.05 -27.08 -4.27
C ASP A 169 11.63 -27.00 -3.68
N ALA A 170 10.68 -27.62 -4.38
CA ALA A 170 9.26 -27.57 -4.02
C ALA A 170 8.72 -29.00 -3.87
N LEU A 171 7.65 -29.14 -3.10
CA LEU A 171 6.95 -30.43 -2.93
C LEU A 171 6.46 -31.04 -4.24
N SER A 172 6.19 -30.19 -5.25
CA SER A 172 5.84 -30.61 -6.61
C SER A 172 7.02 -31.04 -7.48
N GLY A 173 8.24 -31.08 -6.93
CA GLY A 173 9.50 -31.35 -7.63
C GLY A 173 10.31 -30.09 -7.93
N PRO A 174 11.57 -30.29 -8.38
CA PRO A 174 12.46 -29.17 -8.70
C PRO A 174 11.89 -28.26 -9.78
N GLN A 175 11.93 -26.97 -9.56
CA GLN A 175 11.50 -25.95 -10.52
C GLN A 175 12.64 -24.97 -10.74
N SER A 176 12.72 -24.38 -11.94
CA SER A 176 13.64 -23.28 -12.22
C SER A 176 12.87 -22.01 -12.56
N LYS A 177 13.43 -20.89 -12.14
CA LYS A 177 12.86 -19.57 -12.34
C LYS A 177 13.85 -18.69 -13.07
N ARG A 178 13.56 -18.38 -14.32
CA ARG A 178 14.41 -17.57 -15.20
C ARG A 178 14.36 -16.08 -14.88
N TYR A 179 13.18 -15.57 -14.52
CA TYR A 179 12.98 -14.19 -14.11
C TYR A 179 12.84 -14.12 -12.60
N MET A 180 13.73 -13.38 -11.97
CA MET A 180 13.79 -13.19 -10.53
C MET A 180 13.57 -11.73 -10.22
N HIS A 181 12.52 -11.38 -9.48
CA HIS A 181 12.24 -10.02 -9.09
C HIS A 181 12.44 -9.82 -7.59
N ASN A 182 13.40 -9.03 -7.21
CA ASN A 182 13.65 -8.58 -5.86
C ASN A 182 13.07 -7.17 -5.68
N TYR A 183 12.23 -7.00 -4.68
CA TYR A 183 11.71 -5.69 -4.26
C TYR A 183 12.28 -5.35 -2.89
N GLU A 184 12.84 -4.17 -2.76
CA GLU A 184 13.49 -3.70 -1.55
C GLU A 184 12.86 -2.37 -1.12
N MET A 185 12.48 -2.30 0.17
CA MET A 185 11.87 -1.11 0.78
C MET A 185 12.58 -0.79 2.09
N PRO A 186 13.78 -0.22 2.00
CA PRO A 186 14.57 0.14 3.17
C PRO A 186 13.86 1.22 3.99
N PRO A 187 14.09 1.29 5.31
CA PRO A 187 13.40 2.23 6.20
C PRO A 187 13.53 3.69 5.77
N TYR A 188 14.67 4.08 5.21
CA TYR A 188 14.89 5.46 4.76
C TYR A 188 13.89 5.90 3.67
N SER A 189 13.34 4.95 2.89
CA SER A 189 12.37 5.27 1.85
C SER A 189 11.07 5.89 2.39
N THR A 190 10.75 5.63 3.63
CA THR A 190 9.60 6.22 4.35
C THR A 190 10.00 7.32 5.32
N GLY A 191 11.30 7.65 5.41
CA GLY A 191 11.83 8.59 6.39
C GLY A 191 11.93 8.03 7.81
N GLU A 192 11.92 6.70 7.95
CA GLU A 192 11.97 6.02 9.24
C GLU A 192 13.38 5.42 9.49
N THR A 193 13.74 5.29 10.76
CA THR A 193 14.85 4.45 11.18
C THR A 193 14.38 3.02 11.36
N GLY A 194 15.22 2.05 11.07
CA GLY A 194 14.83 0.65 11.22
C GLY A 194 15.96 -0.32 10.87
N ARG A 195 15.73 -1.58 11.23
CA ARG A 195 16.70 -2.65 10.93
C ARG A 195 16.68 -2.96 9.43
N VAL A 196 17.85 -2.93 8.82
CA VAL A 196 18.11 -3.43 7.47
C VAL A 196 18.64 -4.87 7.57
N GLY A 197 18.13 -5.77 6.72
CA GLY A 197 18.53 -7.18 6.76
C GLY A 197 17.70 -8.03 5.80
N SER A 198 17.27 -9.21 6.24
CA SER A 198 16.46 -10.12 5.42
C SER A 198 15.15 -9.47 4.99
N PRO A 199 14.68 -9.75 3.75
CA PRO A 199 13.42 -9.20 3.25
C PRO A 199 12.24 -9.60 4.12
N LYS A 200 11.34 -8.66 4.37
CA LYS A 200 10.12 -8.85 5.12
C LYS A 200 9.02 -9.45 4.21
N ARG A 201 7.97 -10.01 4.79
CA ARG A 201 6.83 -10.57 4.02
C ARG A 201 6.22 -9.57 3.05
N ARG A 202 6.20 -8.28 3.40
CA ARG A 202 5.72 -7.19 2.52
C ARG A 202 6.58 -7.10 1.26
N GLU A 203 7.89 -7.12 1.41
CA GLU A 203 8.82 -7.03 0.28
C GLU A 203 8.70 -8.25 -0.63
N ILE A 204 8.62 -9.46 -0.05
CA ILE A 204 8.40 -10.70 -0.79
C ILE A 204 7.07 -10.65 -1.58
N GLY A 205 5.98 -10.22 -0.94
CA GLY A 205 4.66 -10.11 -1.57
C GLY A 205 4.62 -9.07 -2.70
N HIS A 206 5.24 -7.92 -2.50
CA HIS A 206 5.32 -6.85 -3.52
C HIS A 206 6.19 -7.27 -4.71
N GLY A 207 7.33 -7.92 -4.46
CA GLY A 207 8.17 -8.47 -5.51
C GLY A 207 7.44 -9.53 -6.34
N ALA A 208 6.74 -10.45 -5.68
CA ALA A 208 5.94 -11.48 -6.35
C ALA A 208 4.80 -10.90 -7.20
N LEU A 209 4.18 -9.80 -6.75
CA LEU A 209 3.14 -9.10 -7.52
C LEU A 209 3.70 -8.46 -8.78
N ALA A 210 4.82 -7.75 -8.67
CA ALA A 210 5.51 -7.16 -9.81
C ALA A 210 6.00 -8.22 -10.80
N GLU A 211 6.53 -9.32 -10.31
CA GLU A 211 6.94 -10.46 -11.12
C GLU A 211 5.77 -11.03 -11.94
N LYS A 212 4.63 -11.30 -11.28
CA LYS A 212 3.43 -11.81 -11.97
C LYS A 212 2.92 -10.88 -13.05
N ALA A 213 3.11 -9.56 -12.90
CA ALA A 213 2.72 -8.59 -13.90
C ALA A 213 3.62 -8.64 -15.14
N LEU A 214 4.91 -8.92 -14.98
CA LEU A 214 5.92 -8.86 -16.03
C LEU A 214 6.15 -10.20 -16.76
N VAL A 215 6.06 -11.32 -16.06
CA VAL A 215 6.29 -12.66 -16.63
C VAL A 215 5.53 -12.91 -17.93
N PRO A 216 4.22 -12.55 -18.08
CA PRO A 216 3.47 -12.80 -19.31
C PRO A 216 4.00 -12.07 -20.56
N VAL A 217 4.70 -10.94 -20.36
CA VAL A 217 5.22 -10.11 -21.46
C VAL A 217 6.69 -10.34 -21.77
N LEU A 218 7.37 -11.15 -20.97
CA LEU A 218 8.77 -11.52 -21.24
C LEU A 218 8.88 -12.36 -22.52
N PRO A 219 9.98 -12.22 -23.28
CA PRO A 219 10.29 -13.10 -24.40
C PRO A 219 10.47 -14.54 -23.94
N ASN A 220 10.27 -15.50 -24.80
CA ASN A 220 10.53 -16.89 -24.49
C ASN A 220 12.06 -17.16 -24.38
N ARG A 221 12.43 -18.39 -23.98
CA ARG A 221 13.84 -18.78 -23.77
C ARG A 221 14.65 -18.84 -25.07
N GLU A 222 14.01 -19.15 -26.19
CA GLU A 222 14.65 -19.25 -27.50
C GLU A 222 14.92 -17.87 -28.08
N GLU A 223 13.98 -16.95 -27.91
CA GLU A 223 14.10 -15.56 -28.37
C GLU A 223 15.12 -14.75 -27.57
N PHE A 224 15.21 -15.02 -26.27
CA PHE A 224 16.09 -14.27 -25.35
C PHE A 224 16.72 -15.23 -24.31
N PRO A 225 17.86 -15.86 -24.62
CA PRO A 225 18.45 -16.95 -23.84
C PRO A 225 19.24 -16.48 -22.61
N TYR A 226 18.66 -15.63 -21.79
CA TYR A 226 19.28 -15.10 -20.57
C TYR A 226 18.39 -15.35 -19.34
N ALA A 227 19.01 -15.65 -18.21
CA ALA A 227 18.41 -15.48 -16.90
C ALA A 227 18.37 -13.98 -16.58
N ILE A 228 17.24 -13.49 -16.07
CA ILE A 228 17.01 -12.08 -15.83
C ILE A 228 16.80 -11.86 -14.33
N ARG A 229 17.64 -11.05 -13.71
CA ARG A 229 17.43 -10.58 -12.34
C ARG A 229 17.04 -9.11 -12.36
N GLN A 230 15.90 -8.82 -11.80
CA GLN A 230 15.37 -7.48 -11.60
C GLN A 230 15.44 -7.12 -10.11
N VAL A 231 16.03 -5.98 -9.81
CA VAL A 231 15.99 -5.39 -8.47
C VAL A 231 15.22 -4.07 -8.56
N SER A 232 14.25 -3.88 -7.71
CA SER A 232 13.49 -2.63 -7.57
C SER A 232 13.66 -2.14 -6.15
N GLU A 233 14.34 -1.01 -6.00
CA GLU A 233 14.60 -0.39 -4.70
C GLU A 233 13.77 0.89 -4.57
N ALA A 234 13.01 0.99 -3.48
CA ALA A 234 12.27 2.19 -3.15
C ALA A 234 13.23 3.23 -2.55
N ILE A 235 13.49 4.31 -3.29
CA ILE A 235 14.31 5.44 -2.84
C ILE A 235 13.46 6.40 -2.00
N GLY A 236 12.22 6.64 -2.42
CA GLY A 236 11.22 7.43 -1.69
C GLY A 236 9.85 6.78 -1.77
N SER A 237 9.07 6.83 -0.70
CA SER A 237 7.75 6.21 -0.63
C SER A 237 6.69 7.17 -0.08
N ASN A 238 5.69 7.45 -0.89
CA ASN A 238 4.41 8.02 -0.48
C ASN A 238 3.26 7.23 -1.11
N GLY A 239 3.26 5.90 -0.90
CA GLY A 239 2.27 4.96 -1.41
C GLY A 239 2.48 4.50 -2.84
N SER A 240 1.90 3.33 -3.14
CA SER A 240 1.95 2.70 -4.47
C SER A 240 3.36 2.34 -4.98
N THR A 241 4.30 2.08 -4.07
CA THR A 241 5.69 1.71 -4.40
C THR A 241 5.78 0.39 -5.16
N SER A 242 4.96 -0.62 -4.80
CA SER A 242 4.93 -1.91 -5.51
C SER A 242 4.50 -1.74 -6.97
N MET A 243 3.57 -0.85 -7.25
CA MET A 243 3.15 -0.55 -8.62
C MET A 243 4.16 0.33 -9.34
N GLY A 244 4.85 1.22 -8.63
CA GLY A 244 6.02 1.93 -9.15
C GLY A 244 7.14 1.00 -9.57
N SER A 245 7.34 -0.12 -8.83
CA SER A 245 8.35 -1.13 -9.20
C SER A 245 8.03 -1.84 -10.52
N VAL A 246 6.76 -2.05 -10.86
CA VAL A 246 6.37 -2.56 -12.19
C VAL A 246 6.78 -1.59 -13.30
N CYS A 247 6.54 -0.30 -13.10
CA CYS A 247 6.92 0.73 -14.07
C CYS A 247 8.43 0.84 -14.23
N ALA A 248 9.19 0.94 -13.13
CA ALA A 248 10.65 1.00 -13.15
C ALA A 248 11.27 -0.25 -13.79
N SER A 249 10.70 -1.44 -13.50
CA SER A 249 11.17 -2.70 -14.07
C SER A 249 10.91 -2.79 -15.57
N THR A 250 9.75 -2.35 -16.04
CA THR A 250 9.46 -2.27 -17.48
C THR A 250 10.51 -1.40 -18.20
N LEU A 251 10.78 -0.22 -17.65
CA LEU A 251 11.76 0.71 -18.22
C LEU A 251 13.17 0.13 -18.21
N SER A 252 13.62 -0.45 -17.09
CA SER A 252 14.97 -1.02 -16.97
C SER A 252 15.15 -2.29 -17.82
N LEU A 253 14.10 -3.09 -18.02
CA LEU A 253 14.12 -4.24 -18.95
C LEU A 253 14.27 -3.77 -20.39
N LEU A 254 13.52 -2.74 -20.80
CA LEU A 254 13.63 -2.14 -22.13
C LEU A 254 15.02 -1.51 -22.34
N ALA A 255 15.56 -0.79 -21.35
CA ALA A 255 16.92 -0.23 -21.38
C ALA A 255 17.98 -1.34 -21.50
N ALA A 256 17.75 -2.52 -20.89
CA ALA A 256 18.62 -3.69 -21.06
C ALA A 256 18.48 -4.41 -22.42
N GLY A 257 17.62 -3.93 -23.32
CA GLY A 257 17.38 -4.53 -24.62
C GLY A 257 16.53 -5.81 -24.56
N VAL A 258 15.79 -6.06 -23.50
CA VAL A 258 14.88 -7.20 -23.40
C VAL A 258 13.67 -6.95 -24.31
N PRO A 259 13.40 -7.79 -25.32
CA PRO A 259 12.29 -7.60 -26.25
C PRO A 259 10.95 -7.98 -25.60
N LEU A 260 10.39 -7.06 -24.79
CA LEU A 260 9.09 -7.25 -24.16
C LEU A 260 7.99 -7.30 -25.23
N LYS A 261 7.02 -8.20 -25.06
CA LYS A 261 5.84 -8.31 -25.95
C LYS A 261 4.95 -7.07 -25.88
N ALA A 262 4.90 -6.43 -24.73
CA ALA A 262 4.18 -5.17 -24.49
C ALA A 262 4.74 -4.48 -23.24
N PRO A 263 4.69 -3.14 -23.15
CA PRO A 263 4.99 -2.43 -21.91
C PRO A 263 3.92 -2.71 -20.86
N VAL A 264 4.35 -2.80 -19.59
CA VAL A 264 3.46 -2.98 -18.44
C VAL A 264 3.62 -1.80 -17.50
N ALA A 265 2.52 -1.23 -17.08
CA ALA A 265 2.48 -0.19 -16.04
C ALA A 265 1.65 -0.67 -14.85
N GLY A 266 1.94 -0.13 -13.69
CA GLY A 266 1.22 -0.44 -12.45
C GLY A 266 0.72 0.81 -11.76
N ILE A 267 -0.50 0.72 -11.22
CA ILE A 267 -1.11 1.75 -10.38
C ILE A 267 -1.90 1.09 -9.25
N ALA A 268 -1.84 1.67 -8.06
CA ALA A 268 -2.65 1.20 -6.94
C ALA A 268 -4.00 1.91 -6.92
N MET A 269 -5.05 1.12 -6.77
CA MET A 269 -6.43 1.58 -6.63
C MET A 269 -6.91 1.39 -5.21
N GLY A 270 -7.76 2.30 -4.74
CA GLY A 270 -8.43 2.21 -3.45
C GLY A 270 -9.94 2.22 -3.60
N LEU A 271 -10.63 1.75 -2.57
CA LEU A 271 -12.07 1.82 -2.43
C LEU A 271 -12.39 2.41 -1.05
N VAL A 272 -13.20 3.45 -1.00
CA VAL A 272 -13.76 3.99 0.23
C VAL A 272 -15.26 3.83 0.18
N SER A 273 -15.85 3.25 1.21
CA SER A 273 -17.30 3.08 1.30
C SER A 273 -17.82 3.53 2.67
N GLY A 274 -19.05 3.95 2.74
CA GLY A 274 -19.71 4.38 3.98
C GLY A 274 -21.16 4.76 3.75
N ASP A 275 -21.86 4.97 4.84
CA ASP A 275 -23.26 5.40 4.81
C ASP A 275 -23.33 6.92 4.88
N VAL A 276 -23.94 7.53 3.87
CA VAL A 276 -24.18 8.97 3.77
C VAL A 276 -25.67 9.17 3.50
N ASP A 277 -26.34 9.93 4.35
CA ASP A 277 -27.80 10.19 4.26
C ASP A 277 -28.64 8.92 4.13
N GLY A 278 -28.27 7.87 4.88
CA GLY A 278 -28.98 6.58 4.89
C GLY A 278 -28.76 5.72 3.63
N LYS A 279 -27.83 6.11 2.75
CA LYS A 279 -27.45 5.33 1.57
C LYS A 279 -26.02 4.87 1.67
N HIS A 280 -25.80 3.58 1.43
CA HIS A 280 -24.45 3.05 1.32
C HIS A 280 -23.85 3.47 -0.02
N ILE A 281 -22.80 4.28 0.03
CA ILE A 281 -22.08 4.75 -1.15
C ILE A 281 -20.64 4.26 -1.14
N PHE A 282 -20.02 4.20 -2.30
CA PHE A 282 -18.61 3.88 -2.44
C PHE A 282 -17.95 4.76 -3.51
N LYS A 283 -16.69 5.07 -3.32
CA LYS A 283 -15.85 5.82 -4.25
C LYS A 283 -14.56 5.06 -4.50
N THR A 284 -14.17 4.98 -5.77
CA THR A 284 -12.88 4.41 -6.15
C THR A 284 -11.83 5.50 -6.29
N LEU A 285 -10.63 5.23 -5.79
CA LEU A 285 -9.50 6.15 -5.83
C LEU A 285 -8.42 5.60 -6.74
N THR A 286 -7.90 6.43 -7.64
CA THR A 286 -6.76 6.10 -8.50
C THR A 286 -5.49 6.66 -7.87
N ASP A 287 -4.39 5.89 -7.91
CA ASP A 287 -3.09 6.29 -7.38
C ASP A 287 -3.14 6.68 -5.89
N ILE A 288 -3.42 5.69 -5.04
CA ILE A 288 -3.54 5.89 -3.59
C ILE A 288 -2.21 6.29 -2.93
N LEU A 289 -2.31 7.16 -1.93
CA LEU A 289 -1.20 7.55 -1.07
C LEU A 289 -1.02 6.59 0.08
N GLU A 290 0.20 6.46 0.56
CA GLU A 290 0.49 5.90 1.87
C GLU A 290 0.54 7.06 2.88
N ILE A 291 -0.47 7.14 3.72
CA ILE A 291 -0.44 8.03 4.85
C ILE A 291 0.22 7.24 5.98
N GLY A 292 1.34 7.74 6.48
CA GLY A 292 2.27 7.05 7.39
C GLY A 292 1.64 6.29 8.58
N ARG A 293 2.44 5.59 9.39
CA ARG A 293 1.96 4.74 10.51
C ARG A 293 1.00 5.43 11.47
N ALA A 294 1.00 6.76 11.51
CA ALA A 294 0.19 7.57 12.43
C ALA A 294 -1.09 8.15 11.82
N SER A 295 -1.35 8.05 10.53
CA SER A 295 -2.52 8.68 9.92
C SER A 295 -3.17 7.80 8.85
N CYS A 296 -4.48 7.95 8.75
CA CYS A 296 -5.41 7.29 7.85
C CYS A 296 -4.78 6.65 6.60
N ARG A 297 -4.78 5.34 6.57
CA ARG A 297 -4.57 4.62 5.32
C ARG A 297 -5.79 4.85 4.44
N GLU A 298 -5.62 5.36 3.23
CA GLU A 298 -6.59 5.22 2.14
C GLU A 298 -6.77 3.73 1.76
N ARG A 299 -6.41 2.82 2.67
CA ARG A 299 -6.63 1.39 2.49
C ARG A 299 -7.98 0.99 3.04
N VAL A 300 -8.73 0.38 2.20
CA VAL A 300 -9.92 -0.41 2.53
C VAL A 300 -9.50 -1.75 3.10
#